data_797b48d3cdf486bc18529226e432e1e0
#
_entry.id   797b48d3cdf486bc18529226e432e1e0
#
_cell.length_a   1.000
_cell.length_b   1.000
_cell.length_c   1.000
_cell.angle_alpha   90.00
_cell.angle_beta   90.00
_cell.angle_gamma   90.00
#
_symmetry.space_group_name_H-M   'P 1'
#
loop_
_entity.id
_entity.type
_entity.pdbx_description
1 polymer ?
#
loop_
_entity_poly.entity_id
_entity_poly.type
_entity_poly.pdbx_seq_one_letter_code
_entity_poly.pdbx_strand_id
1 'polypeptide(L)'
;MKQYFLCILAAFLILFGGCKQETSEIGLGLINEVGTDFTDTTSIMAYSFLEDTINTTNMSANVIGNIHDPVFGDHKGTAFAQFSMSGSSVNFGTNPVIDSVVLTLQISSYYGDTNSRVAFRVYQLTEPISGDKYYQNNSVSYDPTPLNYSLTQYSIQPNTHVIVDTNSYNPHLRIRLSQAFGQYLLNNSQHMTSNSSFQSFFKSRFHCFIVKRD
;
A
#
# COMPACT_ATOMS: atom_id res chain seq x y z
N MET A 1 76.54 41.33 -17.82
CA MET A 1 75.30 40.44 -17.95
C MET A 1 75.40 39.11 -17.22
N LYS A 2 76.51 38.38 -17.32
CA LYS A 2 76.59 37.07 -16.58
C LYS A 2 76.53 37.19 -15.07
N GLN A 3 77.07 38.31 -14.48
CA GLN A 3 77.05 38.48 -13.03
C GLN A 3 75.64 38.71 -12.44
N TYR A 4 74.83 39.51 -13.14
CA TYR A 4 73.45 39.73 -12.72
C TYR A 4 72.58 38.47 -12.85
N PHE A 5 72.83 37.64 -13.85
CA PHE A 5 72.10 36.34 -14.01
C PHE A 5 72.42 35.40 -12.87
N LEU A 6 73.68 35.38 -12.40
CA LEU A 6 74.02 34.50 -11.27
C LEU A 6 73.41 35.00 -9.96
N CYS A 7 73.26 36.29 -9.75
CA CYS A 7 72.58 36.83 -8.57
C CYS A 7 71.07 36.55 -8.59
N ILE A 8 70.46 36.65 -9.75
CA ILE A 8 69.06 36.35 -9.90
C ILE A 8 68.76 34.81 -9.66
N LEU A 9 69.64 33.96 -10.18
CA LEU A 9 69.57 32.53 -9.96
C LEU A 9 69.76 32.16 -8.50
N ALA A 10 70.70 32.80 -7.80
CA ALA A 10 70.91 32.58 -6.37
C ALA A 10 69.74 33.09 -5.51
N ALA A 11 69.13 34.22 -5.86
CA ALA A 11 67.95 34.74 -5.19
C ALA A 11 66.74 33.82 -5.40
N PHE A 12 66.59 33.20 -6.59
CA PHE A 12 65.52 32.25 -6.89
C PHE A 12 65.67 30.95 -6.10
N LEU A 13 66.89 30.46 -5.88
CA LEU A 13 67.19 29.29 -5.06
C LEU A 13 66.82 29.44 -3.58
N ILE A 14 66.97 30.69 -3.06
CA ILE A 14 66.63 31.00 -1.66
C ILE A 14 65.10 31.01 -1.43
N LEU A 15 64.34 31.33 -2.46
CA LEU A 15 62.87 31.36 -2.39
C LEU A 15 62.24 29.96 -2.33
N PHE A 16 62.97 28.91 -2.73
CA PHE A 16 62.51 27.52 -2.65
C PHE A 16 62.96 26.80 -1.37
N GLY A 17 63.69 27.47 -0.48
CA GLY A 17 63.96 27.03 0.87
C GLY A 17 62.65 27.06 1.69
N GLY A 18 61.64 26.30 1.26
CA GLY A 18 60.35 26.24 1.93
C GLY A 18 60.52 25.84 3.39
N CYS A 19 59.93 26.61 4.26
CA CYS A 19 59.77 26.27 5.64
C CYS A 19 59.22 24.83 5.77
N LYS A 20 60.03 23.95 6.30
CA LYS A 20 59.45 22.76 6.96
C LYS A 20 58.62 23.28 8.11
N GLN A 21 57.34 23.32 7.93
CA GLN A 21 56.42 23.50 9.02
C GLN A 21 56.49 22.23 9.85
N GLU A 22 57.31 22.29 10.90
CA GLU A 22 57.22 21.27 11.94
C GLU A 22 55.83 21.40 12.51
N THR A 23 55.07 20.31 12.44
CA THR A 23 53.78 20.19 13.12
C THR A 23 54.02 20.55 14.57
N SER A 24 53.46 21.67 14.99
CA SER A 24 53.54 22.16 16.36
C SER A 24 52.98 21.09 17.29
N GLU A 25 53.84 20.37 17.96
CA GLU A 25 53.47 19.36 18.99
C GLU A 25 53.07 20.03 20.32
N ILE A 26 52.62 21.30 20.27
CA ILE A 26 52.14 22.01 21.46
C ILE A 26 50.83 21.32 21.91
N GLY A 27 50.97 20.51 22.95
CA GLY A 27 49.85 19.85 23.59
C GLY A 27 49.76 18.32 23.43
N LEU A 28 50.48 17.72 22.47
CA LEU A 28 50.48 16.24 22.31
C LEU A 28 51.25 15.51 23.43
N GLY A 29 52.21 16.19 24.10
CA GLY A 29 52.89 15.63 25.26
C GLY A 29 52.11 15.71 26.60
N LEU A 30 50.95 16.36 26.59
CA LEU A 30 50.07 16.46 27.77
C LEU A 30 48.95 15.46 27.80
N ILE A 31 48.72 14.79 26.70
CA ILE A 31 47.76 13.71 26.61
C ILE A 31 48.60 12.42 26.63
N ASN A 32 48.56 11.69 27.73
CA ASN A 32 48.94 10.28 27.67
C ASN A 32 48.24 9.71 26.43
N GLU A 33 49.00 9.08 25.55
CA GLU A 33 48.44 8.46 24.37
C GLU A 33 47.18 7.71 24.81
N VAL A 34 46.02 8.26 24.43
CA VAL A 34 44.77 7.49 24.52
C VAL A 34 44.99 6.43 23.46
N GLY A 35 45.41 5.26 23.91
CA GLY A 35 45.52 4.08 23.06
C GLY A 35 44.17 3.84 22.44
N THR A 36 43.97 4.36 21.26
CA THR A 36 42.80 3.98 20.46
C THR A 36 43.10 2.61 19.86
N ASP A 37 42.80 1.57 20.63
CA ASP A 37 42.79 0.25 20.09
C ASP A 37 41.62 0.14 19.11
N PHE A 38 41.93 -0.06 17.87
CA PHE A 38 40.98 -0.37 16.86
C PHE A 38 40.80 -1.89 16.82
N THR A 39 39.65 -2.36 17.24
CA THR A 39 39.27 -3.78 17.04
C THR A 39 38.22 -3.87 15.93
N ASP A 40 38.49 -4.62 14.89
CA ASP A 40 37.59 -4.99 13.82
C ASP A 40 36.93 -6.35 14.06
N THR A 41 37.28 -7.00 15.17
CA THR A 41 36.77 -8.31 15.55
C THR A 41 35.46 -8.20 16.33
N THR A 42 34.42 -7.67 15.69
CA THR A 42 33.06 -7.68 16.25
C THR A 42 32.32 -8.89 15.69
N SER A 43 31.99 -9.83 16.56
CA SER A 43 31.13 -10.95 16.16
C SER A 43 29.67 -10.48 16.18
N ILE A 44 29.03 -10.47 15.01
CA ILE A 44 27.60 -10.19 14.87
C ILE A 44 26.88 -11.52 14.79
N MET A 45 26.01 -11.78 15.75
CA MET A 45 25.08 -12.90 15.70
C MET A 45 23.74 -12.36 15.18
N ALA A 46 23.36 -12.75 13.96
CA ALA A 46 22.07 -12.42 13.39
C ALA A 46 21.19 -13.68 13.35
N TYR A 47 19.97 -13.56 13.78
CA TYR A 47 18.98 -14.62 13.71
C TYR A 47 17.62 -14.04 13.31
N SER A 48 16.84 -14.86 12.59
CA SER A 48 15.47 -14.53 12.23
C SER A 48 14.53 -15.23 13.19
N PHE A 49 13.48 -14.51 13.60
CA PHE A 49 12.39 -15.09 14.36
C PHE A 49 11.07 -14.79 13.65
N LEU A 50 10.12 -15.69 13.84
CA LEU A 50 8.75 -15.46 13.38
C LEU A 50 8.13 -14.37 14.26
N GLU A 51 7.73 -13.29 13.62
CA GLU A 51 6.96 -12.24 14.29
C GLU A 51 5.51 -12.69 14.47
N ASP A 52 4.86 -12.14 15.49
CA ASP A 52 3.43 -12.36 15.72
C ASP A 52 2.59 -11.86 14.55
N THR A 53 1.39 -12.41 14.43
CA THR A 53 0.45 -12.07 13.37
C THR A 53 0.07 -10.60 13.38
N ILE A 54 0.13 -9.95 12.23
CA ILE A 54 -0.21 -8.54 12.06
C ILE A 54 -1.72 -8.36 12.19
N ASN A 55 -2.13 -7.39 13.03
CA ASN A 55 -3.53 -6.99 13.14
C ASN A 55 -3.95 -6.22 11.88
N THR A 56 -4.99 -6.68 11.23
CA THR A 56 -5.54 -6.10 9.98
C THR A 56 -6.92 -5.47 10.16
N THR A 57 -7.36 -5.28 11.41
CA THR A 57 -8.67 -4.68 11.71
C THR A 57 -8.66 -3.19 11.42
N ASN A 58 -9.66 -2.68 10.71
CA ASN A 58 -9.88 -1.25 10.45
C ASN A 58 -8.66 -0.53 9.84
N MET A 59 -7.98 -1.17 8.91
CA MET A 59 -6.89 -0.54 8.18
C MET A 59 -7.41 0.65 7.36
N SER A 60 -6.64 1.73 7.30
CA SER A 60 -6.96 2.92 6.49
C SER A 60 -6.99 2.64 4.99
N ALA A 61 -6.26 1.63 4.54
CA ALA A 61 -6.25 1.13 3.18
C ALA A 61 -6.07 -0.39 3.18
N ASN A 62 -6.77 -1.06 2.27
CA ASN A 62 -6.66 -2.50 2.10
C ASN A 62 -5.79 -2.82 0.89
N VAL A 63 -4.91 -3.80 1.04
CA VAL A 63 -4.09 -4.31 -0.07
C VAL A 63 -4.84 -5.43 -0.78
N ILE A 64 -5.00 -5.30 -2.09
CA ILE A 64 -5.63 -6.34 -2.92
C ILE A 64 -4.68 -6.67 -4.07
N GLY A 65 -4.24 -7.89 -4.14
CA GLY A 65 -3.34 -8.30 -5.20
C GLY A 65 -2.61 -9.59 -4.92
N ASN A 66 -1.73 -9.93 -5.83
CA ASN A 66 -0.82 -11.07 -5.72
C ASN A 66 0.53 -10.65 -6.29
N ILE A 67 1.60 -10.86 -5.53
CA ILE A 67 2.97 -10.59 -5.94
C ILE A 67 3.78 -11.84 -5.66
N HIS A 68 4.58 -12.23 -6.62
CA HIS A 68 5.61 -13.23 -6.45
C HIS A 68 6.96 -12.54 -6.22
N ASP A 69 7.50 -12.67 -5.03
CA ASP A 69 8.84 -12.22 -4.70
C ASP A 69 9.81 -13.40 -4.77
N PRO A 70 10.93 -13.30 -5.51
CA PRO A 70 11.86 -14.42 -5.68
C PRO A 70 12.57 -14.84 -4.39
N VAL A 71 12.60 -13.99 -3.37
CA VAL A 71 13.24 -14.25 -2.07
C VAL A 71 12.22 -14.60 -1.00
N PHE A 72 11.11 -13.84 -0.92
CA PHE A 72 10.10 -13.96 0.14
C PHE A 72 8.85 -14.75 -0.28
N GLY A 73 8.78 -15.20 -1.54
CA GLY A 73 7.67 -16.01 -2.04
C GLY A 73 6.42 -15.23 -2.43
N ASP A 74 5.27 -15.90 -2.39
CA ASP A 74 4.00 -15.34 -2.82
C ASP A 74 3.32 -14.53 -1.71
N HIS A 75 2.99 -13.27 -2.02
CA HIS A 75 2.22 -12.39 -1.15
C HIS A 75 0.84 -12.14 -1.77
N LYS A 76 -0.20 -12.51 -1.05
CA LYS A 76 -1.60 -12.35 -1.49
C LYS A 76 -2.35 -11.44 -0.55
N GLY A 77 -2.92 -10.37 -1.10
CA GLY A 77 -3.81 -9.46 -0.39
C GLY A 77 -5.27 -9.68 -0.79
N THR A 78 -6.15 -9.77 0.19
CA THR A 78 -7.60 -9.92 0.00
C THR A 78 -8.29 -8.93 0.94
N ALA A 79 -9.21 -8.15 0.42
CA ALA A 79 -9.96 -7.20 1.23
C ALA A 79 -11.33 -7.74 1.62
N PHE A 80 -11.66 -7.57 2.89
CA PHE A 80 -12.98 -7.83 3.45
C PHE A 80 -13.61 -6.50 3.83
N ALA A 81 -14.82 -6.23 3.40
CA ALA A 81 -15.47 -4.95 3.64
C ALA A 81 -16.94 -5.11 4.00
N GLN A 82 -17.41 -4.37 4.97
CA GLN A 82 -18.82 -4.22 5.30
C GLN A 82 -19.34 -2.89 4.77
N PHE A 83 -20.50 -2.94 4.12
CA PHE A 83 -21.13 -1.74 3.57
C PHE A 83 -22.10 -1.12 4.56
N SER A 84 -22.21 0.17 4.46
CA SER A 84 -23.25 0.97 5.10
C SER A 84 -23.91 1.87 4.07
N MET A 85 -25.10 2.34 4.37
CA MET A 85 -25.77 3.32 3.54
C MET A 85 -25.12 4.70 3.72
N SER A 86 -24.95 5.41 2.62
CA SER A 86 -24.48 6.82 2.64
C SER A 86 -25.56 7.81 3.05
N GLY A 87 -26.83 7.38 3.03
CA GLY A 87 -27.98 8.19 3.40
C GLY A 87 -29.11 7.34 3.98
N SER A 88 -30.17 7.97 4.45
CA SER A 88 -31.40 7.32 4.91
C SER A 88 -32.48 7.37 3.84
N SER A 89 -33.41 6.40 3.90
CA SER A 89 -34.63 6.38 3.08
C SER A 89 -34.36 6.38 1.57
N VAL A 90 -33.64 5.36 1.11
CA VAL A 90 -33.41 5.16 -0.33
C VAL A 90 -34.76 4.87 -1.00
N ASN A 91 -35.13 5.68 -1.98
CA ASN A 91 -36.34 5.51 -2.79
C ASN A 91 -35.94 5.29 -4.25
N PHE A 92 -36.26 4.11 -4.76
CA PHE A 92 -35.97 3.75 -6.16
C PHE A 92 -37.09 4.18 -7.14
N GLY A 93 -38.10 4.88 -6.66
CA GLY A 93 -39.23 5.33 -7.49
C GLY A 93 -40.25 4.23 -7.78
N THR A 94 -41.08 4.45 -8.82
CA THR A 94 -42.16 3.55 -9.23
C THR A 94 -41.66 2.66 -10.36
N ASN A 95 -41.80 1.33 -10.20
CA ASN A 95 -41.37 0.32 -11.18
C ASN A 95 -39.89 0.45 -11.59
N PRO A 96 -38.95 0.47 -10.64
CA PRO A 96 -37.54 0.65 -10.97
C PRO A 96 -37.01 -0.56 -11.76
N VAL A 97 -36.15 -0.27 -12.74
CA VAL A 97 -35.42 -1.26 -13.53
C VAL A 97 -33.95 -1.14 -13.24
N ILE A 98 -33.27 -2.25 -12.99
CA ILE A 98 -31.83 -2.26 -12.74
C ILE A 98 -31.08 -2.08 -14.06
N ASP A 99 -30.36 -0.99 -14.19
CA ASP A 99 -29.42 -0.79 -15.28
C ASP A 99 -28.07 -1.47 -14.96
N SER A 100 -27.49 -1.11 -13.85
CA SER A 100 -26.20 -1.68 -13.43
C SER A 100 -26.00 -1.59 -11.91
N VAL A 101 -25.19 -2.50 -11.40
CA VAL A 101 -24.65 -2.46 -10.04
C VAL A 101 -23.12 -2.43 -10.14
N VAL A 102 -22.51 -1.43 -9.56
CA VAL A 102 -21.07 -1.21 -9.66
C VAL A 102 -20.45 -1.07 -8.28
N LEU A 103 -19.49 -1.93 -7.99
CA LEU A 103 -18.60 -1.77 -6.85
C LEU A 103 -17.45 -0.85 -7.26
N THR A 104 -17.28 0.24 -6.55
CA THR A 104 -16.20 1.20 -6.78
C THR A 104 -15.15 1.07 -5.70
N LEU A 105 -13.91 0.85 -6.11
CA LEU A 105 -12.75 0.75 -5.22
C LEU A 105 -11.81 1.92 -5.51
N GLN A 106 -11.68 2.84 -4.57
CA GLN A 106 -10.75 3.96 -4.70
C GLN A 106 -9.31 3.45 -4.60
N ILE A 107 -8.46 3.92 -5.51
CA ILE A 107 -7.05 3.58 -5.54
C ILE A 107 -6.29 4.66 -4.76
N SER A 108 -5.66 4.29 -3.66
CA SER A 108 -4.82 5.21 -2.87
C SER A 108 -3.34 5.08 -3.22
N SER A 109 -2.90 3.87 -3.55
CA SER A 109 -1.52 3.60 -3.96
C SER A 109 -1.47 2.34 -4.81
N TYR A 110 -0.35 2.13 -5.47
CA TYR A 110 -0.11 0.98 -6.33
C TYR A 110 1.33 0.48 -6.16
N TYR A 111 1.52 -0.82 -6.22
CA TYR A 111 2.82 -1.46 -6.24
C TYR A 111 2.87 -2.51 -7.35
N GLY A 112 3.91 -2.49 -8.17
CA GLY A 112 4.13 -3.40 -9.29
C GLY A 112 3.92 -2.75 -10.66
N ASP A 113 3.72 -3.58 -11.69
CA ASP A 113 3.57 -3.12 -13.08
C ASP A 113 2.14 -2.64 -13.37
N THR A 114 2.01 -1.35 -13.67
CA THR A 114 0.73 -0.71 -14.04
C THR A 114 0.22 -1.10 -15.43
N ASN A 115 1.09 -1.66 -16.28
CA ASN A 115 0.69 -2.12 -17.62
C ASN A 115 0.03 -3.50 -17.57
N SER A 116 0.25 -4.25 -16.50
CA SER A 116 -0.39 -5.54 -16.31
C SER A 116 -1.89 -5.39 -16.15
N ARG A 117 -2.64 -6.23 -16.85
CA ARG A 117 -4.07 -6.35 -16.65
C ARG A 117 -4.36 -7.31 -15.51
N VAL A 118 -5.27 -6.92 -14.65
CA VAL A 118 -5.66 -7.70 -13.47
C VAL A 118 -7.16 -7.94 -13.46
N ALA A 119 -7.53 -9.13 -13.05
CA ALA A 119 -8.93 -9.48 -12.85
C ALA A 119 -9.24 -9.53 -11.35
N PHE A 120 -10.45 -9.13 -10.99
CA PHE A 120 -10.92 -9.17 -9.60
C PHE A 120 -12.19 -10.00 -9.51
N ARG A 121 -12.29 -10.79 -8.47
CA ARG A 121 -13.52 -11.48 -8.09
C ARG A 121 -14.07 -10.91 -6.81
N VAL A 122 -15.37 -10.70 -6.82
CA VAL A 122 -16.12 -10.21 -5.67
C VAL A 122 -17.02 -11.34 -5.21
N TYR A 123 -16.97 -11.65 -3.92
CA TYR A 123 -17.76 -12.73 -3.32
C TYR A 123 -18.55 -12.19 -2.15
N GLN A 124 -19.64 -12.83 -1.86
CA GLN A 124 -20.44 -12.58 -0.67
C GLN A 124 -19.87 -13.35 0.50
N LEU A 125 -19.70 -12.70 1.64
CA LEU A 125 -19.38 -13.39 2.88
C LEU A 125 -20.61 -14.14 3.40
N THR A 126 -20.41 -15.28 4.04
CA THR A 126 -21.46 -16.08 4.67
C THR A 126 -21.51 -15.92 6.18
N GLU A 127 -20.52 -15.21 6.74
CA GLU A 127 -20.46 -14.87 8.15
C GLU A 127 -20.21 -13.37 8.35
N PRO A 128 -20.72 -12.74 9.42
CA PRO A 128 -20.53 -11.33 9.66
C PRO A 128 -19.08 -11.04 10.07
N ILE A 129 -18.57 -9.90 9.59
CA ILE A 129 -17.39 -9.32 10.21
C ILE A 129 -17.84 -8.73 11.55
N SER A 130 -17.42 -9.37 12.65
CA SER A 130 -17.65 -8.84 14.00
C SER A 130 -16.65 -7.72 14.30
N GLY A 131 -16.88 -6.93 15.36
CA GLY A 131 -15.95 -5.90 15.79
C GLY A 131 -14.67 -6.42 16.45
N ASP A 132 -14.40 -7.72 16.34
CA ASP A 132 -13.24 -8.40 16.91
C ASP A 132 -11.96 -8.06 16.14
N LYS A 133 -10.83 -8.41 16.73
CA LYS A 133 -9.54 -8.24 16.09
C LYS A 133 -9.34 -9.31 15.01
N TYR A 134 -9.02 -8.87 13.80
CA TYR A 134 -8.63 -9.73 12.69
C TYR A 134 -7.14 -9.62 12.45
N TYR A 135 -6.55 -10.74 12.13
CA TYR A 135 -5.13 -10.84 11.83
C TYR A 135 -4.92 -11.34 10.40
N GLN A 136 -3.73 -11.16 9.87
CA GLN A 136 -3.38 -11.51 8.48
C GLN A 136 -3.63 -12.98 8.12
N ASN A 137 -3.65 -13.87 9.10
CA ASN A 137 -3.90 -15.31 8.91
C ASN A 137 -5.36 -15.73 9.16
N ASN A 138 -6.24 -14.79 9.52
CA ASN A 138 -7.66 -15.10 9.66
C ASN A 138 -8.30 -15.31 8.28
N SER A 139 -9.17 -16.30 8.21
CA SER A 139 -10.04 -16.54 7.06
C SER A 139 -11.48 -16.27 7.46
N VAL A 140 -12.27 -15.72 6.55
CA VAL A 140 -13.71 -15.49 6.70
C VAL A 140 -14.43 -16.31 5.66
N SER A 141 -15.50 -16.98 6.05
CA SER A 141 -16.29 -17.83 5.15
C SER A 141 -17.05 -17.01 4.11
N TYR A 142 -17.13 -17.49 2.89
CA TYR A 142 -17.80 -16.81 1.78
C TYR A 142 -18.47 -17.79 0.83
N ASP A 143 -19.47 -17.31 0.07
CA ASP A 143 -20.08 -18.05 -1.03
C ASP A 143 -19.07 -18.12 -2.19
N PRO A 144 -18.74 -19.31 -2.71
CA PRO A 144 -17.81 -19.46 -3.82
C PRO A 144 -18.33 -18.91 -5.16
N THR A 145 -19.62 -18.54 -5.24
CA THR A 145 -20.22 -17.97 -6.43
C THR A 145 -19.84 -16.49 -6.57
N PRO A 146 -19.11 -16.08 -7.62
CA PRO A 146 -18.75 -14.69 -7.79
C PRO A 146 -19.96 -13.80 -8.05
N LEU A 147 -19.98 -12.64 -7.43
CA LEU A 147 -20.98 -11.59 -7.69
C LEU A 147 -20.70 -10.78 -8.95
N ASN A 148 -19.54 -10.94 -9.57
CA ASN A 148 -19.20 -10.24 -10.81
C ASN A 148 -20.15 -10.65 -11.95
N TYR A 149 -20.50 -9.66 -12.78
CA TYR A 149 -21.21 -9.94 -14.03
C TYR A 149 -20.37 -10.80 -14.99
N SER A 150 -19.09 -10.48 -15.10
CA SER A 150 -18.11 -11.23 -15.89
C SER A 150 -16.71 -11.04 -15.30
N LEU A 151 -15.78 -11.91 -15.68
CA LEU A 151 -14.38 -11.77 -15.34
C LEU A 151 -13.75 -10.75 -16.31
N THR A 152 -13.87 -9.49 -15.97
CA THR A 152 -13.26 -8.39 -16.74
C THR A 152 -11.85 -8.13 -16.26
N GLN A 153 -10.93 -7.96 -17.19
CA GLN A 153 -9.58 -7.53 -16.91
C GLN A 153 -9.50 -6.00 -16.89
N TYR A 154 -8.91 -5.47 -15.83
CA TYR A 154 -8.76 -4.04 -15.60
C TYR A 154 -7.29 -3.63 -15.73
N SER A 155 -7.07 -2.47 -16.31
CA SER A 155 -5.80 -1.75 -16.22
C SER A 155 -5.86 -0.81 -15.02
N ILE A 156 -4.89 -0.91 -14.14
CA ILE A 156 -4.83 -0.07 -12.94
C ILE A 156 -4.15 1.25 -13.31
N GLN A 157 -4.90 2.35 -13.18
CA GLN A 157 -4.43 3.70 -13.52
C GLN A 157 -4.42 4.57 -12.26
N PRO A 158 -3.36 4.49 -11.45
CA PRO A 158 -3.34 5.12 -10.12
C PRO A 158 -3.35 6.65 -10.16
N ASN A 159 -2.93 7.24 -11.27
CA ASN A 159 -2.79 8.69 -11.44
C ASN A 159 -3.81 9.29 -12.44
N THR A 160 -4.75 8.48 -12.94
CA THR A 160 -5.70 8.92 -13.94
C THR A 160 -7.08 9.07 -13.32
N HIS A 161 -7.64 10.27 -13.42
CA HIS A 161 -9.03 10.53 -13.01
C HIS A 161 -10.00 9.73 -13.88
N VAL A 162 -11.04 9.22 -13.27
CA VAL A 162 -12.10 8.48 -13.96
C VAL A 162 -13.28 9.41 -14.19
N ILE A 163 -13.69 9.53 -15.43
CA ILE A 163 -14.86 10.32 -15.80
C ILE A 163 -16.08 9.39 -15.81
N VAL A 164 -17.09 9.75 -15.03
CA VAL A 164 -18.39 9.07 -15.01
C VAL A 164 -19.45 10.12 -15.35
N ASP A 165 -20.12 9.91 -16.45
CA ASP A 165 -20.98 10.93 -17.08
C ASP A 165 -20.20 12.22 -17.37
N THR A 166 -20.45 13.29 -16.66
CA THR A 166 -19.75 14.59 -16.80
C THR A 166 -18.82 14.89 -15.62
N ASN A 167 -18.80 14.04 -14.61
CA ASN A 167 -18.04 14.29 -13.37
C ASN A 167 -16.69 13.57 -13.38
N SER A 168 -15.66 14.28 -12.94
CA SER A 168 -14.31 13.73 -12.76
C SER A 168 -14.12 13.28 -11.32
N TYR A 169 -13.70 12.04 -11.14
CA TYR A 169 -13.46 11.41 -9.84
C TYR A 169 -12.01 11.00 -9.69
N ASN A 170 -11.56 10.89 -8.45
CA ASN A 170 -10.24 10.34 -8.13
C ASN A 170 -10.06 8.95 -8.74
N PRO A 171 -8.83 8.51 -8.96
CA PRO A 171 -8.55 7.19 -9.52
C PRO A 171 -9.27 6.09 -8.74
N HIS A 172 -10.07 5.30 -9.44
CA HIS A 172 -10.82 4.20 -8.84
C HIS A 172 -11.09 3.09 -9.85
N LEU A 173 -11.26 1.89 -9.34
CA LEU A 173 -11.65 0.72 -10.11
C LEU A 173 -13.18 0.53 -10.03
N ARG A 174 -13.82 0.25 -11.15
CA ARG A 174 -15.26 0.01 -11.25
C ARG A 174 -15.52 -1.43 -11.64
N ILE A 175 -15.97 -2.24 -10.70
CA ILE A 175 -16.29 -3.66 -10.93
C ILE A 175 -17.80 -3.80 -11.09
N ARG A 176 -18.23 -4.25 -12.26
CA ARG A 176 -19.66 -4.51 -12.52
C ARG A 176 -20.08 -5.81 -11.86
N LEU A 177 -21.09 -5.72 -11.02
CA LEU A 177 -21.72 -6.86 -10.35
C LEU A 177 -22.91 -7.39 -11.16
N SER A 178 -23.39 -8.56 -10.82
CA SER A 178 -24.50 -9.22 -11.54
C SER A 178 -25.82 -8.49 -11.34
N GLN A 179 -26.67 -8.53 -12.37
CA GLN A 179 -28.04 -8.00 -12.26
C GLN A 179 -28.88 -8.76 -11.20
N ALA A 180 -28.60 -10.04 -11.02
CA ALA A 180 -29.24 -10.83 -9.97
C ALA A 180 -28.98 -10.26 -8.57
N PHE A 181 -27.76 -9.78 -8.34
CA PHE A 181 -27.43 -9.08 -7.10
C PHE A 181 -28.16 -7.74 -6.98
N GLY A 182 -28.26 -6.98 -8.06
CA GLY A 182 -29.05 -5.75 -8.10
C GLY A 182 -30.53 -6.00 -7.79
N GLN A 183 -31.11 -7.03 -8.41
CA GLN A 183 -32.51 -7.42 -8.15
C GLN A 183 -32.71 -7.86 -6.69
N TYR A 184 -31.75 -8.57 -6.12
CA TYR A 184 -31.78 -8.88 -4.69
C TYR A 184 -31.81 -7.62 -3.81
N LEU A 185 -30.98 -6.63 -4.10
CA LEU A 185 -30.97 -5.34 -3.38
C LEU A 185 -32.32 -4.64 -3.52
N LEU A 186 -32.86 -4.56 -4.74
CA LEU A 186 -34.12 -3.90 -5.03
C LEU A 186 -35.30 -4.59 -4.31
N ASN A 187 -35.38 -5.91 -4.36
CA ASN A 187 -36.43 -6.69 -3.69
C ASN A 187 -36.40 -6.54 -2.16
N ASN A 188 -35.26 -6.13 -1.60
CA ASN A 188 -35.07 -5.90 -0.17
C ASN A 188 -34.96 -4.41 0.19
N SER A 189 -35.39 -3.53 -0.69
CA SER A 189 -35.29 -2.06 -0.52
C SER A 189 -36.05 -1.54 0.70
N GLN A 190 -37.07 -2.26 1.18
CA GLN A 190 -37.77 -1.92 2.43
C GLN A 190 -36.85 -1.90 3.67
N HIS A 191 -35.70 -2.56 3.62
CA HIS A 191 -34.67 -2.53 4.66
C HIS A 191 -33.67 -1.40 4.52
N MET A 192 -33.81 -0.56 3.47
CA MET A 192 -32.93 0.57 3.17
C MET A 192 -33.52 1.91 3.67
N THR A 193 -34.31 1.87 4.74
CA THR A 193 -34.91 3.05 5.35
C THR A 193 -33.97 3.80 6.29
N SER A 194 -33.05 3.08 6.92
CA SER A 194 -32.01 3.61 7.79
C SER A 194 -30.78 2.72 7.74
N ASN A 195 -29.63 3.28 8.13
CA ASN A 195 -28.39 2.49 8.20
C ASN A 195 -28.49 1.33 9.19
N SER A 196 -29.19 1.52 10.32
CA SER A 196 -29.40 0.45 11.31
C SER A 196 -30.28 -0.66 10.75
N SER A 197 -31.37 -0.36 10.04
CA SER A 197 -32.23 -1.34 9.38
C SER A 197 -31.45 -2.11 8.29
N PHE A 198 -30.69 -1.37 7.47
CA PHE A 198 -29.83 -1.93 6.44
C PHE A 198 -28.80 -2.90 7.05
N GLN A 199 -28.04 -2.45 8.04
CA GLN A 199 -27.03 -3.29 8.66
C GLN A 199 -27.65 -4.51 9.39
N SER A 200 -28.77 -4.33 10.08
CA SER A 200 -29.48 -5.44 10.74
C SER A 200 -29.89 -6.53 9.75
N PHE A 201 -30.46 -6.13 8.62
CA PHE A 201 -30.87 -7.06 7.58
C PHE A 201 -29.69 -7.68 6.84
N PHE A 202 -28.78 -6.85 6.35
CA PHE A 202 -27.64 -7.30 5.56
C PHE A 202 -26.55 -7.97 6.42
N LYS A 203 -26.38 -7.56 7.68
CA LYS A 203 -25.45 -8.22 8.60
C LYS A 203 -25.89 -9.64 8.97
N SER A 204 -27.18 -9.93 8.94
CA SER A 204 -27.72 -11.28 9.23
C SER A 204 -27.78 -12.20 8.01
N ARG A 205 -27.80 -11.65 6.79
CA ARG A 205 -28.03 -12.39 5.55
C ARG A 205 -27.03 -12.09 4.44
N PHE A 206 -26.35 -10.97 4.54
CA PHE A 206 -25.44 -10.46 3.52
C PHE A 206 -24.20 -9.87 4.20
N HIS A 207 -23.25 -10.74 4.47
CA HIS A 207 -22.03 -10.35 5.15
C HIS A 207 -21.03 -9.92 4.09
N CYS A 208 -20.73 -8.69 3.95
CA CYS A 208 -19.57 -8.08 3.28
C CYS A 208 -19.00 -8.76 2.02
N PHE A 209 -18.16 -8.07 1.30
CA PHE A 209 -17.52 -8.57 0.09
C PHE A 209 -16.06 -8.92 0.32
N ILE A 210 -15.62 -10.01 -0.31
CA ILE A 210 -14.21 -10.27 -0.57
C ILE A 210 -13.90 -9.81 -1.98
N VAL A 211 -12.85 -9.03 -2.14
CA VAL A 211 -12.25 -8.76 -3.44
C VAL A 211 -10.92 -9.48 -3.51
N LYS A 212 -10.81 -10.40 -4.43
CA LYS A 212 -9.57 -11.15 -4.72
C LYS A 212 -9.09 -10.80 -6.11
N ARG A 213 -7.77 -10.71 -6.28
CA ARG A 213 -7.15 -10.75 -7.60
C ARG A 213 -7.14 -12.21 -8.07
N ASP A 214 -7.58 -12.42 -9.29
CA ASP A 214 -7.57 -13.71 -9.98
C ASP A 214 -6.25 -13.90 -10.72
#